data_3a321a13f82b8f19746461dd41168aa1
#
_entry.id   3a321a13f82b8f19746461dd41168aa1
#
_cell.length_a   1.000
_cell.length_b   1.000
_cell.length_c   1.000
_cell.angle_alpha   90.00
_cell.angle_beta   90.00
_cell.angle_gamma   90.00
#
_symmetry.space_group_name_H-M   'P 1'
#
loop_
_entity.id
_entity.type
_entity.pdbx_description
1 polymer ?
#
loop_
_entity_poly.entity_id
_entity_poly.type
_entity_poly.pdbx_seq_one_letter_code
_entity_poly.pdbx_strand_id
1 'polypeptide(L)'
;MALFSPYALGATLYMPATRDDIVDVVFGEKIPELRSLVVCLEDAVALTDVDTALINLRQVLTRIRDRGGRAANGPLLFVRPRDAAMARILNDWPLMAHVDGFVVPKLSLKSLTSWEQAVTNPSLALMPTLETPEVFNPTAMVELGEALKASLYERIIALRIGGNDLMGCLGLRRNPAMTLYSTPMGYVIPMLAGVMGAQGFALTAPVFEQLATPDILQHELALDITNGLVGKTAIHPSQVNIIQNALRVSLEDMNSARMILNSVAPAVFKYNDAMCEPATHYKWATHIMERAKWHGVLSAPASIMDASIRLAEAVS
;
A
#
# COMPACT_ATOMS: atom_id res chain seq x y z
N MET A 1 -17.28 -7.05 -1.97
CA MET A 1 -16.21 -6.74 -2.94
C MET A 1 -15.56 -5.45 -2.45
N ALA A 2 -14.25 -5.42 -2.22
CA ALA A 2 -13.58 -4.22 -1.70
C ALA A 2 -13.91 -2.99 -2.56
N LEU A 3 -14.03 -1.81 -1.94
CA LEU A 3 -14.40 -0.56 -2.61
C LEU A 3 -13.39 -0.13 -3.69
N PHE A 4 -12.11 -0.51 -3.52
CA PHE A 4 -11.01 -0.21 -4.45
C PHE A 4 -10.08 -1.42 -4.57
N SER A 5 -9.37 -1.51 -5.70
CA SER A 5 -8.26 -2.45 -5.82
C SER A 5 -7.11 -2.06 -4.88
N PRO A 6 -6.54 -3.00 -4.12
CA PRO A 6 -5.38 -2.71 -3.26
C PRO A 6 -4.15 -2.24 -4.07
N TYR A 7 -4.04 -2.62 -5.33
CA TYR A 7 -2.96 -2.15 -6.22
C TYR A 7 -3.07 -0.68 -6.60
N ALA A 8 -4.26 -0.05 -6.42
CA ALA A 8 -4.41 1.39 -6.62
C ALA A 8 -3.60 2.23 -5.63
N LEU A 9 -3.22 1.66 -4.47
CA LEU A 9 -2.50 2.37 -3.42
C LEU A 9 -1.09 2.81 -3.85
N GLY A 10 -0.31 1.91 -4.48
CA GLY A 10 1.06 2.21 -4.92
C GLY A 10 1.95 2.77 -3.80
N ALA A 11 2.59 3.90 -4.07
CA ALA A 11 3.25 4.73 -3.06
C ALA A 11 2.18 5.49 -2.27
N THR A 12 2.03 5.20 -0.99
CA THR A 12 1.11 5.91 -0.08
C THR A 12 1.90 6.94 0.71
N LEU A 13 1.78 8.22 0.32
CA LEU A 13 2.47 9.31 1.01
C LEU A 13 1.73 9.71 2.29
N TYR A 14 2.45 9.81 3.39
CA TYR A 14 1.92 10.34 4.65
C TYR A 14 2.31 11.80 4.80
N MET A 15 1.32 12.65 5.07
CA MET A 15 1.51 14.08 5.36
C MET A 15 0.85 14.42 6.70
N PRO A 16 1.57 15.11 7.61
CA PRO A 16 0.95 15.66 8.82
C PRO A 16 -0.22 16.57 8.46
N ALA A 17 -1.33 16.45 9.19
CA ALA A 17 -2.52 17.29 8.96
C ALA A 17 -2.27 18.78 9.26
N THR A 18 -1.13 19.14 9.83
CA THR A 18 -0.71 20.53 10.07
C THR A 18 -0.13 21.22 8.82
N ARG A 19 0.13 20.49 7.73
CA ARG A 19 0.69 21.06 6.50
C ARG A 19 -0.35 21.84 5.72
N ASP A 20 0.06 22.97 5.16
CA ASP A 20 -0.78 23.90 4.37
C ASP A 20 -0.88 23.52 2.88
N ASP A 21 0.05 22.70 2.38
CA ASP A 21 0.15 22.31 0.96
C ASP A 21 -0.59 20.99 0.61
N ILE A 22 -1.40 20.44 1.51
CA ILE A 22 -2.13 19.18 1.27
C ILE A 22 -3.08 19.31 0.06
N VAL A 23 -3.72 20.45 -0.10
CA VAL A 23 -4.65 20.69 -1.23
C VAL A 23 -3.92 20.59 -2.56
N ASP A 24 -2.73 21.19 -2.69
CA ASP A 24 -1.92 21.16 -3.92
C ASP A 24 -1.50 19.72 -4.27
N VAL A 25 -1.23 18.89 -3.26
CA VAL A 25 -0.92 17.47 -3.46
C VAL A 25 -2.16 16.69 -3.90
N VAL A 26 -3.32 16.94 -3.29
CA VAL A 26 -4.59 16.27 -3.64
C VAL A 26 -5.00 16.56 -5.08
N PHE A 27 -4.73 17.78 -5.58
CA PHE A 27 -5.02 18.15 -6.96
C PHE A 27 -3.90 17.79 -7.97
N GLY A 28 -2.82 17.15 -7.51
CA GLY A 28 -1.69 16.75 -8.36
C GLY A 28 -0.79 17.92 -8.80
N GLU A 29 -0.94 19.09 -8.19
CA GLU A 29 -0.18 20.29 -8.53
C GLU A 29 1.30 20.18 -8.10
N LYS A 30 1.58 19.38 -7.04
CA LYS A 30 2.94 19.17 -6.50
C LYS A 30 3.54 17.80 -6.79
N ILE A 31 2.72 16.74 -6.76
CA ILE A 31 3.18 15.35 -6.93
C ILE A 31 2.18 14.64 -7.86
N PRO A 32 2.24 14.91 -9.17
CA PRO A 32 1.23 14.44 -10.12
C PRO A 32 1.17 12.91 -10.26
N GLU A 33 2.26 12.22 -9.97
CA GLU A 33 2.33 10.75 -10.01
C GLU A 33 1.85 10.05 -8.73
N LEU A 34 1.48 10.79 -7.68
CA LEU A 34 1.04 10.21 -6.42
C LEU A 34 -0.25 9.39 -6.60
N ARG A 35 -0.28 8.16 -6.07
CA ARG A 35 -1.45 7.26 -6.14
C ARG A 35 -2.35 7.33 -4.92
N SER A 36 -1.77 7.53 -3.73
CA SER A 36 -2.54 7.64 -2.51
C SER A 36 -1.86 8.53 -1.48
N LEU A 37 -2.68 9.27 -0.75
CA LEU A 37 -2.29 10.23 0.27
C LEU A 37 -2.98 9.89 1.59
N VAL A 38 -2.23 9.93 2.68
CA VAL A 38 -2.77 9.86 4.04
C VAL A 38 -2.52 11.17 4.75
N VAL A 39 -3.60 11.87 5.13
CA VAL A 39 -3.54 13.01 6.04
C VAL A 39 -3.54 12.47 7.47
N CYS A 40 -2.39 12.61 8.14
CA CYS A 40 -2.13 12.01 9.44
C CYS A 40 -2.44 12.99 10.58
N LEU A 41 -3.28 12.55 11.53
CA LEU A 41 -3.60 13.23 12.79
C LEU A 41 -2.96 12.53 14.00
N GLU A 42 -2.21 11.45 13.76
CA GLU A 42 -1.66 10.59 14.81
C GLU A 42 -0.16 10.90 15.02
N ASP A 43 0.77 9.97 14.89
CA ASP A 43 2.20 10.09 15.26
C ASP A 43 2.95 11.26 14.58
N ALA A 44 2.49 11.71 13.40
CA ALA A 44 3.09 12.85 12.70
C ALA A 44 2.64 14.22 13.24
N VAL A 45 1.74 14.26 14.24
CA VAL A 45 1.20 15.48 14.83
C VAL A 45 1.41 15.43 16.35
N ALA A 46 2.07 16.43 16.92
CA ALA A 46 2.22 16.54 18.36
C ALA A 46 0.86 16.70 19.07
N LEU A 47 0.74 16.24 20.31
CA LEU A 47 -0.52 16.35 21.08
C LEU A 47 -1.01 17.81 21.18
N THR A 48 -0.09 18.77 21.30
CA THR A 48 -0.37 20.20 21.36
C THR A 48 -0.97 20.77 20.08
N ASP A 49 -0.75 20.09 18.93
CA ASP A 49 -1.10 20.59 17.61
C ASP A 49 -2.35 19.92 17.04
N VAL A 50 -2.98 19.00 17.79
CA VAL A 50 -4.13 18.21 17.32
C VAL A 50 -5.30 19.11 16.91
N ASP A 51 -5.65 20.12 17.69
CA ASP A 51 -6.76 21.03 17.38
C ASP A 51 -6.46 21.82 16.10
N THR A 52 -5.23 22.31 15.95
CA THR A 52 -4.77 22.99 14.72
C THR A 52 -4.85 22.07 13.52
N ALA A 53 -4.42 20.81 13.67
CA ALA A 53 -4.47 19.80 12.61
C ALA A 53 -5.92 19.47 12.19
N LEU A 54 -6.86 19.38 13.13
CA LEU A 54 -8.29 19.18 12.85
C LEU A 54 -8.91 20.36 12.13
N ILE A 55 -8.57 21.59 12.54
CA ILE A 55 -9.00 22.81 11.85
C ILE A 55 -8.48 22.82 10.42
N ASN A 56 -7.21 22.52 10.23
CA ASN A 56 -6.59 22.46 8.90
C ASN A 56 -7.22 21.37 8.03
N LEU A 57 -7.42 20.16 8.56
CA LEU A 57 -8.11 19.08 7.83
C LEU A 57 -9.49 19.54 7.35
N ARG A 58 -10.28 20.21 8.21
CA ARG A 58 -11.58 20.75 7.84
C ARG A 58 -11.45 21.77 6.70
N GLN A 59 -10.46 22.67 6.76
CA GLN A 59 -10.20 23.65 5.70
C GLN A 59 -9.80 22.97 4.38
N VAL A 60 -8.92 21.96 4.42
CA VAL A 60 -8.52 21.16 3.26
C VAL A 60 -9.75 20.54 2.60
N LEU A 61 -10.58 19.83 3.35
CA LEU A 61 -11.79 19.18 2.83
C LEU A 61 -12.81 20.19 2.32
N THR A 62 -12.93 21.36 2.95
CA THR A 62 -13.77 22.46 2.47
C THR A 62 -13.28 22.98 1.12
N ARG A 63 -11.98 23.21 0.95
CA ARG A 63 -11.39 23.63 -0.35
C ARG A 63 -11.59 22.58 -1.45
N ILE A 64 -11.51 21.29 -1.11
CA ILE A 64 -11.79 20.20 -2.06
C ILE A 64 -13.26 20.27 -2.50
N ARG A 65 -14.20 20.42 -1.57
CA ARG A 65 -15.64 20.58 -1.89
C ARG A 65 -15.88 21.80 -2.77
N ASP A 66 -15.30 22.95 -2.43
CA ASP A 66 -15.53 24.22 -3.11
C ASP A 66 -14.94 24.25 -4.54
N ARG A 67 -13.95 23.40 -4.81
CA ARG A 67 -13.43 23.14 -6.17
C ARG A 67 -14.26 22.08 -6.94
N GLY A 68 -15.39 21.62 -6.40
CA GLY A 68 -16.27 20.63 -7.05
C GLY A 68 -15.88 19.18 -6.79
N GLY A 69 -15.03 18.90 -5.81
CA GLY A 69 -14.51 17.57 -5.46
C GLY A 69 -13.10 17.35 -5.98
N ARG A 70 -12.60 16.11 -5.82
CA ARG A 70 -11.27 15.71 -6.30
C ARG A 70 -11.31 15.37 -7.79
N ALA A 71 -10.18 15.54 -8.49
CA ALA A 71 -10.04 15.07 -9.87
C ALA A 71 -10.22 13.54 -9.95
N ALA A 72 -10.88 13.05 -11.00
CA ALA A 72 -11.13 11.62 -11.20
C ALA A 72 -9.83 10.77 -11.22
N ASN A 73 -8.72 11.37 -11.67
CA ASN A 73 -7.39 10.75 -11.73
C ASN A 73 -6.47 11.19 -10.57
N GLY A 74 -7.00 11.90 -9.57
CA GLY A 74 -6.25 12.32 -8.40
C GLY A 74 -5.91 11.13 -7.47
N PRO A 75 -5.01 11.33 -6.49
CA PRO A 75 -4.68 10.29 -5.53
C PRO A 75 -5.88 9.90 -4.68
N LEU A 76 -5.95 8.64 -4.27
CA LEU A 76 -6.84 8.22 -3.21
C LEU A 76 -6.49 9.00 -1.93
N LEU A 77 -7.51 9.49 -1.22
CA LEU A 77 -7.32 10.31 -0.03
C LEU A 77 -7.83 9.57 1.21
N PHE A 78 -6.93 9.36 2.16
CA PHE A 78 -7.24 8.74 3.44
C PHE A 78 -6.93 9.68 4.60
N VAL A 79 -7.63 9.48 5.71
CA VAL A 79 -7.34 10.17 6.98
C VAL A 79 -6.90 9.13 8.01
N ARG A 80 -5.83 9.40 8.75
CA ARG A 80 -5.40 8.58 9.88
C ARG A 80 -5.74 9.31 11.17
N PRO A 81 -6.86 8.98 11.86
CA PRO A 81 -7.18 9.52 13.18
C PRO A 81 -6.23 8.95 14.23
N ARG A 82 -6.16 9.58 15.41
CA ARG A 82 -5.32 9.11 16.52
C ARG A 82 -5.86 7.83 17.16
N ASP A 83 -7.18 7.75 17.28
CA ASP A 83 -7.90 6.68 17.97
C ASP A 83 -9.33 6.56 17.45
N ALA A 84 -10.06 5.58 17.97
CA ALA A 84 -11.45 5.32 17.63
C ALA A 84 -12.39 6.48 18.02
N ALA A 85 -12.08 7.22 19.10
CA ALA A 85 -12.91 8.36 19.53
C ALA A 85 -12.84 9.50 18.49
N MET A 86 -11.63 9.83 18.03
CA MET A 86 -11.45 10.81 16.95
C MET A 86 -12.07 10.31 15.64
N ALA A 87 -11.90 9.03 15.30
CA ALA A 87 -12.50 8.45 14.10
C ALA A 87 -14.01 8.58 14.09
N ARG A 88 -14.68 8.37 15.24
CA ARG A 88 -16.13 8.54 15.38
C ARG A 88 -16.55 9.99 15.06
N ILE A 89 -15.84 10.98 15.62
CA ILE A 89 -16.14 12.41 15.36
C ILE A 89 -15.98 12.72 13.87
N LEU A 90 -14.89 12.24 13.26
CA LEU A 90 -14.63 12.46 11.83
C LEU A 90 -15.64 11.73 10.93
N ASN A 91 -16.04 10.51 11.30
CA ASN A 91 -17.01 9.70 10.56
C ASN A 91 -18.33 10.45 10.32
N ASP A 92 -18.73 11.32 11.25
CA ASP A 92 -19.95 12.10 11.19
C ASP A 92 -19.80 13.46 10.46
N TRP A 93 -18.60 13.80 10.00
CA TRP A 93 -18.42 15.02 9.21
C TRP A 93 -18.97 14.85 7.79
N PRO A 94 -19.87 15.72 7.31
CA PRO A 94 -20.34 15.68 5.92
C PRO A 94 -19.21 15.80 4.89
N LEU A 95 -18.11 16.47 5.27
CA LEU A 95 -16.92 16.64 4.43
C LEU A 95 -16.17 15.33 4.16
N MET A 96 -16.39 14.27 4.95
CA MET A 96 -15.81 12.95 4.69
C MET A 96 -16.33 12.30 3.40
N ALA A 97 -17.38 12.83 2.78
CA ALA A 97 -17.78 12.44 1.41
C ALA A 97 -16.67 12.69 0.35
N HIS A 98 -15.66 13.50 0.68
CA HIS A 98 -14.51 13.76 -0.19
C HIS A 98 -13.27 12.90 0.15
N VAL A 99 -13.39 11.97 1.10
CA VAL A 99 -12.33 11.07 1.57
C VAL A 99 -12.67 9.64 1.18
N ASP A 100 -11.69 8.85 0.74
CA ASP A 100 -11.91 7.46 0.34
C ASP A 100 -11.94 6.51 1.54
N GLY A 101 -11.33 6.89 2.67
CA GLY A 101 -11.36 6.02 3.84
C GLY A 101 -10.45 6.45 4.99
N PHE A 102 -10.36 5.54 5.97
CA PHE A 102 -9.49 5.70 7.13
C PHE A 102 -8.32 4.74 7.11
N VAL A 103 -7.16 5.22 7.55
CA VAL A 103 -6.10 4.36 8.11
C VAL A 103 -6.40 4.16 9.58
N VAL A 104 -6.55 2.91 10.01
CA VAL A 104 -6.89 2.55 11.39
C VAL A 104 -5.60 2.20 12.14
N PRO A 105 -5.04 3.09 12.99
CA PRO A 105 -3.80 2.82 13.70
C PRO A 105 -4.00 1.78 14.80
N LYS A 106 -2.93 1.06 15.10
CA LYS A 106 -2.78 0.18 16.27
C LYS A 106 -3.95 -0.78 16.48
N LEU A 107 -4.46 -1.34 15.35
CA LEU A 107 -5.58 -2.29 15.42
C LEU A 107 -5.12 -3.60 16.06
N SER A 108 -5.92 -4.08 17.00
CA SER A 108 -5.79 -5.38 17.67
C SER A 108 -7.17 -5.94 17.99
N LEU A 109 -7.27 -7.21 18.39
CA LEU A 109 -8.53 -7.78 18.85
C LEU A 109 -9.16 -6.98 19.99
N LYS A 110 -8.36 -6.41 20.87
CA LYS A 110 -8.82 -5.61 22.01
C LYS A 110 -9.46 -4.29 21.58
N SER A 111 -8.99 -3.70 20.48
CA SER A 111 -9.49 -2.41 19.99
C SER A 111 -10.55 -2.55 18.90
N LEU A 112 -10.75 -3.75 18.33
CA LEU A 112 -11.61 -4.00 17.16
C LEU A 112 -13.03 -3.47 17.37
N THR A 113 -13.71 -3.84 18.47
CA THR A 113 -15.09 -3.40 18.73
C THR A 113 -15.21 -1.87 18.82
N SER A 114 -14.22 -1.19 19.39
CA SER A 114 -14.21 0.27 19.45
C SER A 114 -14.10 0.89 18.05
N TRP A 115 -13.29 0.29 17.18
CA TRP A 115 -13.16 0.73 15.79
C TRP A 115 -14.41 0.44 14.97
N GLU A 116 -15.04 -0.73 15.12
CA GLU A 116 -16.31 -1.06 14.46
C GLU A 116 -17.39 -0.02 14.77
N GLN A 117 -17.48 0.39 16.04
CA GLN A 117 -18.43 1.41 16.49
C GLN A 117 -18.07 2.83 16.02
N ALA A 118 -16.81 3.10 15.70
CA ALA A 118 -16.34 4.41 15.29
C ALA A 118 -16.47 4.63 13.77
N VAL A 119 -16.24 3.61 12.95
CA VAL A 119 -16.18 3.73 11.48
C VAL A 119 -17.45 3.17 10.84
N THR A 120 -18.58 3.73 11.16
CA THR A 120 -19.91 3.22 10.74
C THR A 120 -20.29 3.55 9.31
N ASN A 121 -19.69 4.59 8.68
CA ASN A 121 -19.99 4.96 7.30
C ASN A 121 -19.49 3.88 6.31
N PRO A 122 -20.38 3.15 5.62
CA PRO A 122 -20.00 2.03 4.75
C PRO A 122 -19.28 2.48 3.47
N SER A 123 -19.37 3.75 3.11
CA SER A 123 -18.70 4.30 1.93
C SER A 123 -17.21 4.55 2.15
N LEU A 124 -16.74 4.55 3.39
CA LEU A 124 -15.33 4.77 3.73
C LEU A 124 -14.59 3.43 3.80
N ALA A 125 -13.59 3.27 2.98
CA ALA A 125 -12.70 2.13 3.00
C ALA A 125 -11.77 2.16 4.24
N LEU A 126 -11.18 1.03 4.57
CA LEU A 126 -10.34 0.88 5.76
C LEU A 126 -8.97 0.32 5.40
N MET A 127 -7.94 0.84 6.04
CA MET A 127 -6.58 0.30 6.03
C MET A 127 -6.10 0.10 7.48
N PRO A 128 -6.43 -1.03 8.12
CA PRO A 128 -5.91 -1.35 9.45
C PRO A 128 -4.39 -1.48 9.46
N THR A 129 -3.73 -0.93 10.48
CA THR A 129 -2.28 -1.02 10.66
C THR A 129 -1.95 -2.06 11.73
N LEU A 130 -1.15 -3.05 11.33
CA LEU A 130 -0.60 -4.11 12.18
C LEU A 130 0.73 -3.61 12.77
N GLU A 131 0.68 -3.10 14.00
CA GLU A 131 1.81 -2.40 14.62
C GLU A 131 1.87 -2.56 16.14
N THR A 132 1.09 -3.50 16.70
CA THR A 132 1.06 -3.79 18.14
C THR A 132 1.89 -5.03 18.49
N PRO A 133 2.29 -5.24 19.77
CA PRO A 133 3.11 -6.38 20.16
C PRO A 133 2.51 -7.75 19.78
N GLU A 134 1.18 -7.86 19.69
CA GLU A 134 0.49 -9.09 19.29
C GLU A 134 0.88 -9.58 17.89
N VAL A 135 1.38 -8.66 17.04
CA VAL A 135 1.83 -8.98 15.68
C VAL A 135 2.95 -10.04 15.64
N PHE A 136 3.77 -10.13 16.70
CA PHE A 136 4.82 -11.15 16.80
C PHE A 136 4.29 -12.57 17.08
N ASN A 137 2.97 -12.72 17.34
CA ASN A 137 2.32 -14.01 17.56
C ASN A 137 1.45 -14.41 16.35
N PRO A 138 1.84 -15.42 15.56
CA PRO A 138 1.06 -15.86 14.40
C PRO A 138 -0.38 -16.29 14.75
N THR A 139 -0.60 -16.92 15.91
CA THR A 139 -1.94 -17.33 16.35
C THR A 139 -2.84 -16.13 16.58
N ALA A 140 -2.33 -15.08 17.24
CA ALA A 140 -3.08 -13.84 17.42
C ALA A 140 -3.42 -13.16 16.06
N MET A 141 -2.56 -13.31 15.05
CA MET A 141 -2.83 -12.79 13.72
C MET A 141 -3.88 -13.61 12.96
N VAL A 142 -3.93 -14.93 13.17
CA VAL A 142 -5.03 -15.76 12.64
C VAL A 142 -6.36 -15.33 13.25
N GLU A 143 -6.45 -15.22 14.57
CA GLU A 143 -7.66 -14.79 15.29
C GLU A 143 -8.11 -13.39 14.87
N LEU A 144 -7.17 -12.44 14.75
CA LEU A 144 -7.48 -11.09 14.27
C LEU A 144 -8.03 -11.10 12.85
N GLY A 145 -7.43 -11.89 11.96
CA GLY A 145 -7.89 -12.01 10.58
C GLY A 145 -9.30 -12.59 10.48
N GLU A 146 -9.61 -13.61 11.27
CA GLU A 146 -10.97 -14.19 11.35
C GLU A 146 -12.00 -13.17 11.87
N ALA A 147 -11.65 -12.41 12.91
CA ALA A 147 -12.50 -11.36 13.45
C ALA A 147 -12.76 -10.24 12.42
N LEU A 148 -11.71 -9.80 11.71
CA LEU A 148 -11.84 -8.82 10.64
C LEU A 148 -12.71 -9.31 9.48
N LYS A 149 -12.61 -10.60 9.14
CA LYS A 149 -13.48 -11.21 8.11
C LYS A 149 -14.94 -11.26 8.52
N ALA A 150 -15.21 -11.44 9.80
CA ALA A 150 -16.57 -11.49 10.32
C ALA A 150 -17.28 -10.12 10.32
N SER A 151 -16.51 -9.00 10.33
CA SER A 151 -17.10 -7.68 10.56
C SER A 151 -16.77 -6.62 9.49
N LEU A 152 -15.49 -6.43 9.15
CA LEU A 152 -15.03 -5.28 8.35
C LEU A 152 -14.48 -5.65 6.95
N TYR A 153 -14.45 -6.93 6.60
CA TYR A 153 -13.73 -7.46 5.43
C TYR A 153 -14.00 -6.70 4.13
N GLU A 154 -15.27 -6.46 3.82
CA GLU A 154 -15.70 -5.83 2.56
C GLU A 154 -15.19 -4.39 2.41
N ARG A 155 -14.80 -3.76 3.50
CA ARG A 155 -14.30 -2.39 3.53
C ARG A 155 -12.78 -2.30 3.59
N ILE A 156 -12.10 -3.40 3.97
CA ILE A 156 -10.63 -3.44 4.08
C ILE A 156 -10.03 -3.54 2.68
N ILE A 157 -9.27 -2.52 2.28
CA ILE A 157 -8.53 -2.52 1.01
C ILE A 157 -7.22 -3.29 1.18
N ALA A 158 -6.48 -2.98 2.24
CA ALA A 158 -5.22 -3.61 2.58
C ALA A 158 -4.95 -3.48 4.08
N LEU A 159 -4.21 -4.42 4.63
CA LEU A 159 -3.60 -4.29 5.96
C LEU A 159 -2.24 -3.61 5.80
N ARG A 160 -1.94 -2.64 6.66
CA ARG A 160 -0.65 -1.95 6.65
C ARG A 160 0.27 -2.54 7.71
N ILE A 161 1.55 -2.68 7.40
CA ILE A 161 2.57 -3.13 8.37
C ILE A 161 3.26 -1.88 8.94
N GLY A 162 3.11 -1.65 10.25
CA GLY A 162 3.69 -0.50 10.96
C GLY A 162 5.12 -0.80 11.45
N GLY A 163 6.09 -0.75 10.51
CA GLY A 163 7.46 -1.19 10.78
C GLY A 163 8.15 -0.46 11.94
N ASN A 164 7.94 0.85 12.08
CA ASN A 164 8.58 1.65 13.13
C ASN A 164 8.08 1.28 14.53
N ASP A 165 6.77 1.12 14.68
CA ASP A 165 6.16 0.70 15.96
C ASP A 165 6.60 -0.72 16.34
N LEU A 166 6.63 -1.64 15.37
CA LEU A 166 7.10 -3.01 15.61
C LEU A 166 8.58 -3.05 15.99
N MET A 167 9.45 -2.28 15.33
CA MET A 167 10.85 -2.13 15.74
C MET A 167 10.95 -1.49 17.14
N GLY A 168 10.10 -0.49 17.41
CA GLY A 168 9.99 0.15 18.72
C GLY A 168 9.63 -0.83 19.84
N CYS A 169 8.70 -1.77 19.60
CA CYS A 169 8.36 -2.85 20.55
C CYS A 169 9.58 -3.68 20.97
N LEU A 170 10.58 -3.80 20.07
CA LEU A 170 11.81 -4.56 20.30
C LEU A 170 12.96 -3.67 20.82
N GLY A 171 12.73 -2.37 21.01
CA GLY A 171 13.80 -1.41 21.31
C GLY A 171 14.82 -1.23 20.20
N LEU A 172 14.41 -1.49 18.96
CA LEU A 172 15.28 -1.43 17.77
C LEU A 172 14.94 -0.22 16.91
N ARG A 173 15.91 0.20 16.11
CA ARG A 173 15.76 1.21 15.07
C ARG A 173 16.39 0.70 13.77
N ARG A 174 15.87 1.15 12.61
CA ARG A 174 16.39 0.79 11.30
C ARG A 174 17.89 1.12 11.18
N ASN A 175 18.67 0.16 10.70
CA ASN A 175 20.04 0.39 10.26
C ASN A 175 20.01 0.98 8.83
N PRO A 176 20.68 2.12 8.57
CA PRO A 176 20.67 2.75 7.26
C PRO A 176 21.35 1.93 6.15
N ALA A 177 22.22 0.99 6.50
CA ALA A 177 22.94 0.13 5.55
C ALA A 177 22.22 -1.18 5.22
N MET A 178 21.04 -1.44 5.79
CA MET A 178 20.33 -2.72 5.66
C MET A 178 18.85 -2.52 5.38
N THR A 179 18.25 -3.50 4.68
CA THR A 179 16.80 -3.59 4.57
C THR A 179 16.18 -4.07 5.90
N LEU A 180 14.89 -3.85 6.11
CA LEU A 180 14.17 -4.42 7.25
C LEU A 180 14.22 -5.95 7.28
N TYR A 181 14.35 -6.58 6.13
CA TYR A 181 14.43 -8.06 6.02
C TYR A 181 15.70 -8.64 6.65
N SER A 182 16.73 -7.85 6.89
CA SER A 182 17.93 -8.24 7.63
C SER A 182 17.82 -8.06 9.16
N THR A 183 16.64 -7.71 9.65
CA THR A 183 16.30 -7.50 11.07
C THR A 183 15.25 -8.53 11.50
N PRO A 184 14.79 -8.56 12.76
CA PRO A 184 13.64 -9.39 13.15
C PRO A 184 12.39 -9.20 12.30
N MET A 185 12.25 -8.06 11.61
CA MET A 185 11.17 -7.82 10.66
C MET A 185 11.24 -8.74 9.43
N GLY A 186 12.42 -9.33 9.13
CA GLY A 186 12.57 -10.37 8.11
C GLY A 186 11.84 -11.67 8.43
N TYR A 187 11.46 -11.90 9.70
CA TYR A 187 10.51 -12.93 10.09
C TYR A 187 9.05 -12.41 10.05
N VAL A 188 8.82 -11.23 10.58
CA VAL A 188 7.47 -10.68 10.78
C VAL A 188 6.78 -10.40 9.45
N ILE A 189 7.46 -9.77 8.50
CA ILE A 189 6.86 -9.41 7.20
C ILE A 189 6.42 -10.65 6.40
N PRO A 190 7.27 -11.66 6.16
CA PRO A 190 6.86 -12.89 5.49
C PRO A 190 5.78 -13.67 6.25
N MET A 191 5.85 -13.71 7.57
CA MET A 191 4.83 -14.35 8.41
C MET A 191 3.47 -13.69 8.21
N LEU A 192 3.39 -12.35 8.26
CA LEU A 192 2.14 -11.61 8.01
C LEU A 192 1.64 -11.81 6.59
N ALA A 193 2.53 -11.81 5.59
CA ALA A 193 2.18 -12.07 4.20
C ALA A 193 1.56 -13.47 4.03
N GLY A 194 2.10 -14.49 4.71
CA GLY A 194 1.57 -15.84 4.72
C GLY A 194 0.23 -15.94 5.46
N VAL A 195 0.18 -15.50 6.71
CA VAL A 195 -0.99 -15.67 7.60
C VAL A 195 -2.18 -14.84 7.10
N MET A 196 -1.99 -13.55 6.84
CA MET A 196 -3.07 -12.68 6.40
C MET A 196 -3.40 -12.85 4.92
N GLY A 197 -2.38 -13.10 4.08
CA GLY A 197 -2.57 -13.38 2.65
C GLY A 197 -3.36 -14.67 2.39
N ALA A 198 -3.15 -15.72 3.19
CA ALA A 198 -3.93 -16.95 3.13
C ALA A 198 -5.40 -16.72 3.49
N GLN A 199 -5.69 -15.73 4.33
CA GLN A 199 -7.04 -15.31 4.69
C GLN A 199 -7.69 -14.36 3.66
N GLY A 200 -6.96 -13.97 2.62
CA GLY A 200 -7.47 -13.13 1.52
C GLY A 200 -7.21 -11.63 1.67
N PHE A 201 -6.44 -11.20 2.67
CA PHE A 201 -6.05 -9.80 2.82
C PHE A 201 -4.85 -9.47 1.93
N ALA A 202 -4.89 -8.31 1.28
CA ALA A 202 -3.71 -7.67 0.72
C ALA A 202 -2.94 -6.93 1.83
N LEU A 203 -1.60 -6.87 1.70
CA LEU A 203 -0.76 -6.14 2.66
C LEU A 203 0.10 -5.10 1.95
N THR A 204 0.38 -3.98 2.65
CA THR A 204 1.34 -2.97 2.19
C THR A 204 2.60 -2.98 3.04
N ALA A 205 3.73 -2.72 2.38
CA ALA A 205 5.04 -2.71 2.99
C ALA A 205 5.21 -1.55 4.00
N PRO A 206 6.04 -1.76 5.02
CA PRO A 206 6.37 -0.74 6.00
C PRO A 206 7.13 0.44 5.37
N VAL A 207 7.19 1.53 6.12
CA VAL A 207 7.93 2.75 5.76
C VAL A 207 9.44 2.46 5.62
N PHE A 208 10.09 3.27 4.78
CA PHE A 208 11.55 3.35 4.68
C PHE A 208 12.00 4.76 5.07
N GLU A 209 12.66 4.91 6.23
CA GLU A 209 12.94 6.22 6.84
C GLU A 209 14.21 6.90 6.32
N GLN A 210 15.10 6.14 5.64
CA GLN A 210 16.41 6.66 5.23
C GLN A 210 16.31 7.32 3.85
N LEU A 211 16.36 8.64 3.80
CA LEU A 211 16.22 9.39 2.55
C LEU A 211 17.52 9.39 1.70
N ALA A 212 18.67 9.17 2.34
CA ALA A 212 19.98 9.22 1.69
C ALA A 212 20.42 7.90 1.03
N THR A 213 19.64 6.81 1.17
CA THR A 213 20.01 5.47 0.68
C THR A 213 18.96 4.89 -0.27
N PRO A 214 18.74 5.49 -1.46
CA PRO A 214 17.74 5.04 -2.41
C PRO A 214 17.99 3.61 -2.93
N ASP A 215 19.26 3.17 -2.99
CA ASP A 215 19.61 1.82 -3.43
C ASP A 215 19.13 0.75 -2.43
N ILE A 216 19.22 1.04 -1.12
CA ILE A 216 18.67 0.16 -0.09
C ILE A 216 17.14 0.12 -0.18
N LEU A 217 16.49 1.26 -0.47
CA LEU A 217 15.04 1.30 -0.72
C LEU A 217 14.67 0.42 -1.93
N GLN A 218 15.41 0.50 -3.03
CA GLN A 218 15.16 -0.35 -4.22
C GLN A 218 15.32 -1.83 -3.90
N HIS A 219 16.34 -2.20 -3.15
CA HIS A 219 16.54 -3.58 -2.71
C HIS A 219 15.39 -4.04 -1.80
N GLU A 220 14.96 -3.22 -0.83
CA GLU A 220 13.83 -3.54 0.03
C GLU A 220 12.52 -3.70 -0.75
N LEU A 221 12.28 -2.86 -1.77
CA LEU A 221 11.11 -2.95 -2.65
C LEU A 221 11.07 -4.27 -3.43
N ALA A 222 12.21 -4.77 -3.88
CA ALA A 222 12.26 -6.07 -4.55
C ALA A 222 11.84 -7.20 -3.59
N LEU A 223 12.27 -7.13 -2.32
CA LEU A 223 11.86 -8.08 -1.27
C LEU A 223 10.37 -7.92 -0.90
N ASP A 224 9.87 -6.68 -0.82
CA ASP A 224 8.45 -6.39 -0.59
C ASP A 224 7.57 -7.06 -1.67
N ILE A 225 7.93 -6.89 -2.93
CA ILE A 225 7.21 -7.48 -4.08
C ILE A 225 7.28 -9.01 -4.05
N THR A 226 8.44 -9.58 -3.75
CA THR A 226 8.64 -11.04 -3.63
C THR A 226 7.74 -11.63 -2.54
N ASN A 227 7.48 -10.88 -1.47
CA ASN A 227 6.55 -11.27 -0.41
C ASN A 227 5.07 -10.96 -0.74
N GLY A 228 4.76 -10.47 -1.94
CA GLY A 228 3.39 -10.21 -2.38
C GLY A 228 2.77 -8.92 -1.83
N LEU A 229 3.58 -7.99 -1.32
CA LEU A 229 3.08 -6.71 -0.82
C LEU A 229 2.68 -5.80 -1.99
N VAL A 230 1.52 -5.16 -1.89
CA VAL A 230 0.86 -4.47 -3.02
C VAL A 230 1.19 -2.98 -3.14
N GLY A 231 1.87 -2.41 -2.16
CA GLY A 231 2.28 -1.01 -2.10
C GLY A 231 3.18 -0.75 -0.92
N LYS A 232 3.65 0.49 -0.77
CA LYS A 232 4.58 0.88 0.30
C LYS A 232 4.27 2.26 0.85
N THR A 233 4.48 2.44 2.17
CA THR A 233 4.44 3.77 2.81
C THR A 233 5.60 4.63 2.33
N ALA A 234 5.30 5.85 1.88
CA ALA A 234 6.25 6.92 1.62
C ALA A 234 6.10 8.04 2.66
N ILE A 235 7.21 8.64 3.07
CA ILE A 235 7.25 9.79 4.00
C ILE A 235 7.87 11.03 3.37
N HIS A 236 8.39 10.90 2.16
CA HIS A 236 8.97 12.00 1.41
C HIS A 236 8.64 11.88 -0.09
N PRO A 237 8.39 12.99 -0.81
CA PRO A 237 8.09 12.97 -2.24
C PRO A 237 9.12 12.24 -3.10
N SER A 238 10.42 12.32 -2.76
CA SER A 238 11.49 11.64 -3.50
C SER A 238 11.36 10.11 -3.54
N GLN A 239 10.61 9.52 -2.62
CA GLN A 239 10.37 8.07 -2.59
C GLN A 239 9.26 7.63 -3.55
N VAL A 240 8.34 8.54 -3.91
CA VAL A 240 7.14 8.21 -4.69
C VAL A 240 7.49 7.54 -6.01
N ASN A 241 8.34 8.19 -6.82
CA ASN A 241 8.74 7.65 -8.11
C ASN A 241 9.54 6.34 -8.00
N ILE A 242 10.39 6.20 -6.98
CA ILE A 242 11.16 4.97 -6.75
C ILE A 242 10.20 3.80 -6.48
N ILE A 243 9.23 4.01 -5.58
CA ILE A 243 8.23 3.00 -5.24
C ILE A 243 7.33 2.66 -6.45
N GLN A 244 6.81 3.68 -7.15
CA GLN A 244 5.94 3.48 -8.31
C GLN A 244 6.64 2.69 -9.42
N ASN A 245 7.90 3.02 -9.71
CA ASN A 245 8.67 2.32 -10.73
C ASN A 245 8.97 0.87 -10.33
N ALA A 246 9.27 0.59 -9.06
CA ALA A 246 9.50 -0.77 -8.58
C ALA A 246 8.24 -1.66 -8.68
N LEU A 247 7.04 -1.07 -8.54
CA LEU A 247 5.78 -1.79 -8.63
C LEU A 247 5.37 -2.14 -10.07
N ARG A 248 6.06 -1.64 -11.10
CA ARG A 248 5.80 -2.02 -12.50
C ARG A 248 6.09 -3.49 -12.72
N VAL A 249 5.37 -4.11 -13.64
CA VAL A 249 5.51 -5.54 -13.96
C VAL A 249 6.54 -5.73 -15.06
N SER A 250 7.36 -6.77 -14.98
CA SER A 250 8.24 -7.15 -16.08
C SER A 250 7.42 -7.61 -17.28
N LEU A 251 7.93 -7.41 -18.50
CA LEU A 251 7.29 -7.93 -19.70
C LEU A 251 7.20 -9.46 -19.68
N GLU A 252 8.18 -10.10 -19.06
CA GLU A 252 8.26 -11.56 -18.91
C GLU A 252 7.13 -12.07 -18.01
N ASP A 253 6.96 -11.52 -16.81
CA ASP A 253 5.86 -11.87 -15.90
C ASP A 253 4.49 -11.60 -16.54
N MET A 254 4.36 -10.47 -17.24
CA MET A 254 3.11 -10.13 -17.94
C MET A 254 2.74 -11.16 -19.00
N ASN A 255 3.70 -11.61 -19.79
CA ASN A 255 3.49 -12.63 -20.83
C ASN A 255 3.20 -13.99 -20.21
N SER A 256 3.95 -14.38 -19.18
CA SER A 256 3.71 -15.62 -18.43
C SER A 256 2.29 -15.64 -17.83
N ALA A 257 1.87 -14.54 -17.20
CA ALA A 257 0.52 -14.42 -16.64
C ALA A 257 -0.57 -14.54 -17.72
N ARG A 258 -0.39 -13.92 -18.87
CA ARG A 258 -1.34 -14.04 -19.99
C ARG A 258 -1.47 -15.47 -20.48
N MET A 259 -0.36 -16.20 -20.60
CA MET A 259 -0.38 -17.62 -21.02
C MET A 259 -1.08 -18.50 -19.98
N ILE A 260 -0.83 -18.29 -18.70
CA ILE A 260 -1.47 -19.02 -17.59
C ILE A 260 -2.98 -18.77 -17.56
N LEU A 261 -3.42 -17.56 -17.81
CA LEU A 261 -4.84 -17.17 -17.79
C LEU A 261 -5.57 -17.49 -19.10
N ASN A 262 -4.88 -18.01 -20.12
CA ASN A 262 -5.52 -18.40 -21.36
C ASN A 262 -6.41 -19.64 -21.12
N SER A 263 -7.69 -19.53 -21.49
CA SER A 263 -8.70 -20.60 -21.29
C SER A 263 -8.38 -21.91 -22.05
N VAL A 264 -7.54 -21.86 -23.08
CA VAL A 264 -7.09 -23.02 -23.87
C VAL A 264 -5.67 -23.47 -23.52
N ALA A 265 -5.09 -22.95 -22.43
CA ALA A 265 -3.77 -23.35 -21.98
C ALA A 265 -3.76 -24.85 -21.60
N PRO A 266 -2.68 -25.60 -21.92
CA PRO A 266 -2.48 -26.94 -21.41
C PRO A 266 -2.40 -26.95 -19.89
N ALA A 267 -2.74 -28.08 -19.26
CA ALA A 267 -2.65 -28.24 -17.80
C ALA A 267 -1.23 -27.98 -17.26
N VAL A 268 -0.21 -28.30 -18.05
CA VAL A 268 1.21 -28.04 -17.78
C VAL A 268 1.90 -27.63 -19.08
N PHE A 269 2.72 -26.57 -19.04
CA PHE A 269 3.54 -26.15 -20.16
C PHE A 269 4.85 -25.49 -19.69
N LYS A 270 5.84 -25.39 -20.60
CA LYS A 270 7.10 -24.69 -20.33
C LYS A 270 7.06 -23.27 -20.91
N TYR A 271 7.45 -22.29 -20.12
CA TYR A 271 7.68 -20.91 -20.56
C TYR A 271 8.89 -20.32 -19.83
N ASN A 272 9.83 -19.72 -20.56
CA ASN A 272 11.08 -19.12 -20.04
C ASN A 272 11.80 -20.04 -19.01
N ASP A 273 12.03 -21.29 -19.41
CA ASP A 273 12.66 -22.35 -18.60
C ASP A 273 11.95 -22.70 -17.27
N ALA A 274 10.76 -22.15 -17.05
CA ALA A 274 9.90 -22.48 -15.92
C ALA A 274 8.74 -23.38 -16.33
N MET A 275 8.34 -24.28 -15.44
CA MET A 275 7.11 -25.05 -15.57
C MET A 275 5.92 -24.17 -15.13
N CYS A 276 4.91 -24.08 -15.97
CA CYS A 276 3.68 -23.35 -15.71
C CYS A 276 2.50 -24.33 -15.57
N GLU A 277 1.76 -24.18 -14.49
CA GLU A 277 0.54 -24.92 -14.19
C GLU A 277 -0.60 -23.93 -13.95
N PRO A 278 -1.55 -23.73 -14.89
CA PRO A 278 -2.66 -22.81 -14.70
C PRO A 278 -3.43 -23.00 -13.40
N ALA A 279 -3.65 -24.25 -12.97
CA ALA A 279 -4.41 -24.55 -11.76
C ALA A 279 -3.76 -23.99 -10.48
N THR A 280 -2.44 -24.04 -10.37
CA THR A 280 -1.69 -23.58 -9.18
C THR A 280 -1.24 -22.13 -9.29
N HIS A 281 -0.96 -21.64 -10.50
CA HIS A 281 -0.44 -20.31 -10.75
C HIS A 281 -1.53 -19.26 -11.07
N TYR A 282 -2.81 -19.64 -11.13
CA TYR A 282 -3.92 -18.77 -11.51
C TYR A 282 -3.99 -17.48 -10.67
N LYS A 283 -3.87 -17.62 -9.35
CA LYS A 283 -3.93 -16.48 -8.42
C LYS A 283 -2.76 -15.53 -8.64
N TRP A 284 -1.54 -16.06 -8.81
CA TRP A 284 -0.35 -15.26 -9.14
C TRP A 284 -0.55 -14.49 -10.46
N ALA A 285 -0.99 -15.17 -11.51
CA ALA A 285 -1.20 -14.55 -12.81
C ALA A 285 -2.26 -13.45 -12.76
N THR A 286 -3.34 -13.64 -11.99
CA THR A 286 -4.37 -12.62 -11.76
C THR A 286 -3.79 -11.40 -11.04
N HIS A 287 -2.92 -11.60 -10.04
CA HIS A 287 -2.25 -10.51 -9.32
C HIS A 287 -1.28 -9.74 -10.24
N ILE A 288 -0.55 -10.42 -11.11
CA ILE A 288 0.34 -9.79 -12.10
C ILE A 288 -0.47 -8.91 -13.06
N MET A 289 -1.59 -9.41 -13.59
CA MET A 289 -2.46 -8.64 -14.48
C MET A 289 -3.03 -7.40 -13.80
N GLU A 290 -3.50 -7.55 -12.56
CA GLU A 290 -4.04 -6.43 -11.79
C GLU A 290 -2.94 -5.39 -11.47
N ARG A 291 -1.75 -5.84 -11.04
CA ARG A 291 -0.60 -4.95 -10.81
C ARG A 291 -0.20 -4.21 -12.08
N ALA A 292 -0.15 -4.89 -13.22
CA ALA A 292 0.17 -4.28 -14.51
C ALA A 292 -0.85 -3.22 -14.94
N LYS A 293 -2.14 -3.45 -14.65
CA LYS A 293 -3.22 -2.48 -14.92
C LYS A 293 -2.99 -1.17 -14.17
N TRP A 294 -2.54 -1.22 -12.91
CA TRP A 294 -2.36 -0.04 -12.07
C TRP A 294 -0.98 0.63 -12.24
N HIS A 295 0.07 -0.15 -12.40
CA HIS A 295 1.46 0.36 -12.40
C HIS A 295 2.13 0.32 -13.77
N GLY A 296 1.51 -0.36 -14.75
CA GLY A 296 2.10 -0.52 -16.07
C GLY A 296 3.15 -1.64 -16.13
N VAL A 297 3.69 -1.82 -17.32
CA VAL A 297 4.70 -2.82 -17.63
C VAL A 297 6.03 -2.11 -17.92
N LEU A 298 7.15 -2.69 -17.46
CA LEU A 298 8.49 -2.21 -17.78
C LEU A 298 8.73 -2.38 -19.27
N SER A 299 9.11 -1.31 -19.97
CA SER A 299 9.60 -1.41 -21.34
C SER A 299 10.87 -2.26 -21.36
N ALA A 300 11.05 -3.12 -22.34
CA ALA A 300 12.34 -3.77 -22.55
C ALA A 300 13.43 -2.71 -22.68
N PRO A 301 14.62 -2.89 -22.07
CA PRO A 301 15.69 -1.92 -22.26
C PRO A 301 16.00 -1.77 -23.75
N ALA A 302 16.07 -0.52 -24.20
CA ALA A 302 16.29 -0.17 -25.63
C ALA A 302 17.56 -0.81 -26.24
N SER A 303 18.50 -1.29 -25.41
CA SER A 303 19.73 -1.95 -25.82
C SER A 303 19.56 -3.29 -26.54
N ILE A 304 18.43 -3.98 -26.40
CA ILE A 304 18.22 -5.28 -27.06
C ILE A 304 17.59 -5.07 -28.48
N MET A 305 16.76 -4.06 -28.67
CA MET A 305 16.22 -3.73 -30.00
C MET A 305 17.29 -3.14 -30.92
N ASP A 306 18.16 -2.26 -30.44
CA ASP A 306 19.24 -1.66 -31.23
C ASP A 306 20.31 -2.68 -31.63
N ALA A 307 20.62 -3.66 -30.79
CA ALA A 307 21.57 -4.72 -31.14
C ALA A 307 21.04 -5.68 -32.22
N SER A 308 19.75 -6.00 -32.19
CA SER A 308 19.13 -6.86 -33.22
C SER A 308 18.97 -6.17 -34.56
N ILE A 309 18.70 -4.87 -34.57
CA ILE A 309 18.61 -4.09 -35.83
C ILE A 309 20.00 -3.90 -36.45
N ARG A 310 21.04 -3.59 -35.66
CA ARG A 310 22.43 -3.47 -36.13
C ARG A 310 23.02 -4.80 -36.64
N LEU A 311 22.62 -5.93 -36.05
CA LEU A 311 23.02 -7.26 -36.57
C LEU A 311 22.31 -7.63 -37.87
N ALA A 312 21.08 -7.20 -38.07
CA ALA A 312 20.36 -7.43 -39.33
C ALA A 312 20.88 -6.54 -40.49
N GLU A 313 21.32 -5.32 -40.18
CA GLU A 313 21.95 -4.40 -41.16
C GLU A 313 23.41 -4.77 -41.48
N ALA A 314 24.11 -5.51 -40.63
CA ALA A 314 25.50 -5.96 -40.86
C ALA A 314 25.62 -7.27 -41.66
N VAL A 315 24.50 -7.93 -41.92
CA VAL A 315 24.42 -9.19 -42.70
C VAL A 315 23.73 -9.04 -44.06
N SER A 316 23.27 -7.82 -44.37
CA SER A 316 22.77 -7.41 -45.69
C SER A 316 23.84 -6.61 -46.46
#